data_8e1655b2fe655e713cc4da01d97bca4c
#
_entry.id   8e1655b2fe655e713cc4da01d97bca4c
#
_cell.length_a   1.000
_cell.length_b   1.000
_cell.length_c   1.000
_cell.angle_alpha   90.00
_cell.angle_beta   90.00
_cell.angle_gamma   90.00
#
_symmetry.space_group_name_H-M   'P 1'
#
loop_
_entity.id
_entity.type
_entity.pdbx_description
1 polymer ?
#
loop_
_entity_poly.entity_id
_entity_poly.type
_entity_poly.pdbx_seq_one_letter_code
_entity_poly.pdbx_strand_id
1 'polypeptide(L)'
;YTFYKWSDGLTTATRVDSATKDISVTAMFNDARVQINLDQGESTIKQGESLTINASVTLGGKSYDNSGVQWSVNDDLMQNGASYTFTPNATGDYRIKAGLEVNGTYTSQELMVHVQAPATTVSITGVSSMPAGSTTTLQANVSNPSGDTTWTCAQKPQWSATGDNVQFSADTVGSY
;
A
#
# COMPACT_ATOMS: atom_id res chain seq x y z
N TYR A 1 -12.46 -29.40 -10.88
CA TYR A 1 -13.83 -29.77 -10.48
C TYR A 1 -13.81 -31.05 -9.68
N THR A 2 -14.48 -31.06 -8.52
CA THR A 2 -14.69 -32.26 -7.68
C THR A 2 -16.14 -32.67 -7.77
N PHE A 3 -16.40 -33.98 -7.93
CA PHE A 3 -17.76 -34.51 -7.89
C PHE A 3 -18.44 -34.09 -6.58
N TYR A 4 -19.66 -33.55 -6.65
CA TYR A 4 -20.42 -33.13 -5.49
C TYR A 4 -21.56 -34.07 -5.19
N LYS A 5 -22.46 -34.27 -6.14
CA LYS A 5 -23.61 -35.19 -6.04
C LYS A 5 -24.25 -35.43 -7.40
N TRP A 6 -25.15 -36.37 -7.48
CA TRP A 6 -26.07 -36.53 -8.59
C TRP A 6 -27.32 -35.65 -8.39
N SER A 7 -28.03 -35.36 -9.46
CA SER A 7 -29.23 -34.49 -9.43
C SER A 7 -30.36 -35.02 -8.55
N ASP A 8 -30.41 -36.34 -8.29
CA ASP A 8 -31.33 -37.00 -7.39
C ASP A 8 -30.87 -37.06 -5.92
N GLY A 9 -29.71 -36.39 -5.60
CA GLY A 9 -29.20 -36.22 -4.26
C GLY A 9 -28.16 -37.25 -3.83
N LEU A 10 -27.91 -38.35 -4.61
CA LEU A 10 -26.90 -39.35 -4.28
C LEU A 10 -25.48 -38.72 -4.27
N THR A 11 -24.68 -38.97 -3.25
CA THR A 11 -23.35 -38.34 -3.04
C THR A 11 -22.15 -39.25 -3.36
N THR A 12 -22.38 -40.54 -3.64
CA THR A 12 -21.32 -41.44 -4.08
C THR A 12 -20.93 -41.15 -5.55
N ALA A 13 -19.64 -41.01 -5.84
CA ALA A 13 -19.17 -40.72 -7.20
C ALA A 13 -19.49 -41.84 -8.21
N THR A 14 -19.61 -43.05 -7.75
CA THR A 14 -20.07 -44.21 -8.52
C THR A 14 -21.49 -44.54 -8.11
N ARG A 15 -22.32 -44.95 -9.11
CA ARG A 15 -23.70 -45.35 -8.88
C ARG A 15 -24.01 -46.60 -9.73
N VAL A 16 -24.91 -47.40 -9.22
CA VAL A 16 -25.52 -48.54 -9.95
C VAL A 16 -27.02 -48.34 -9.92
N ASP A 17 -27.63 -48.30 -11.09
CA ASP A 17 -29.08 -48.13 -11.25
C ASP A 17 -29.72 -49.42 -11.81
N SER A 18 -30.87 -49.77 -11.30
CA SER A 18 -31.70 -50.82 -11.87
C SER A 18 -32.61 -50.21 -12.92
N ALA A 19 -32.41 -50.56 -14.19
CA ALA A 19 -33.16 -50.01 -15.32
C ALA A 19 -34.57 -50.59 -15.41
N THR A 20 -35.45 -50.23 -14.48
CA THR A 20 -36.87 -50.59 -14.48
C THR A 20 -37.75 -49.53 -15.16
N LYS A 21 -37.17 -48.36 -15.48
CA LYS A 21 -37.77 -47.20 -16.18
C LYS A 21 -36.66 -46.35 -16.75
N ASP A 22 -37.02 -45.39 -17.58
CA ASP A 22 -36.05 -44.39 -18.05
C ASP A 22 -35.47 -43.60 -16.89
N ILE A 23 -34.14 -43.50 -16.83
CA ILE A 23 -33.39 -42.81 -15.78
C ILE A 23 -32.65 -41.67 -16.43
N SER A 24 -32.91 -40.44 -15.93
CA SER A 24 -32.15 -39.23 -16.32
C SER A 24 -31.55 -38.61 -15.06
N VAL A 25 -30.22 -38.61 -14.96
CA VAL A 25 -29.49 -37.99 -13.85
C VAL A 25 -28.30 -37.23 -14.38
N THR A 26 -27.99 -36.12 -13.68
CA THR A 26 -26.89 -35.21 -14.01
C THR A 26 -25.86 -35.26 -12.88
N ALA A 27 -24.58 -35.46 -13.23
CA ALA A 27 -23.49 -35.31 -12.29
C ALA A 27 -23.23 -33.84 -12.02
N MET A 28 -23.27 -33.44 -10.74
CA MET A 28 -22.99 -32.09 -10.29
C MET A 28 -21.57 -32.01 -9.72
N PHE A 29 -20.80 -31.02 -10.14
CA PHE A 29 -19.43 -30.82 -9.70
C PHE A 29 -19.30 -29.45 -9.02
N ASN A 30 -18.51 -29.39 -7.95
CA ASN A 30 -18.08 -28.13 -7.37
C ASN A 30 -16.89 -27.58 -8.16
N ASP A 31 -16.85 -26.27 -8.30
CA ASP A 31 -15.67 -25.58 -8.76
C ASP A 31 -14.57 -25.70 -7.70
N ALA A 32 -13.54 -26.51 -8.00
CA ALA A 32 -12.41 -26.69 -7.09
C ALA A 32 -11.33 -25.61 -7.26
N ARG A 33 -11.65 -24.50 -7.96
CA ARG A 33 -10.69 -23.40 -8.14
C ARG A 33 -10.39 -22.73 -6.81
N VAL A 34 -9.10 -22.50 -6.61
CA VAL A 34 -8.59 -21.62 -5.54
C VAL A 34 -8.71 -20.18 -6.02
N GLN A 35 -9.22 -19.31 -5.17
CA GLN A 35 -9.26 -17.88 -5.41
C GLN A 35 -8.65 -17.16 -4.21
N ILE A 36 -7.82 -16.16 -4.49
CA ILE A 36 -7.27 -15.23 -3.50
C ILE A 36 -7.94 -13.88 -3.73
N ASN A 37 -8.43 -13.25 -2.67
CA ASN A 37 -8.94 -11.89 -2.69
C ASN A 37 -8.16 -11.08 -1.67
N LEU A 38 -7.72 -9.90 -2.07
CA LEU A 38 -7.06 -8.92 -1.21
C LEU A 38 -8.10 -7.90 -0.74
N ASP A 39 -7.98 -7.44 0.51
CA ASP A 39 -8.84 -6.40 1.09
C ASP A 39 -8.45 -4.99 0.65
N GLN A 40 -7.27 -4.86 0.02
CA GLN A 40 -6.74 -3.62 -0.54
C GLN A 40 -6.63 -3.72 -2.06
N GLY A 41 -6.84 -2.60 -2.73
CA GLY A 41 -6.52 -2.41 -4.15
C GLY A 41 -5.27 -1.58 -4.35
N GLU A 42 -5.10 -1.01 -5.55
CA GLU A 42 -4.07 -0.04 -5.86
C GLU A 42 -4.12 1.11 -4.85
N SER A 43 -2.96 1.47 -4.27
CA SER A 43 -2.87 2.37 -3.13
C SER A 43 -1.69 3.33 -3.29
N THR A 44 -1.82 4.53 -2.70
CA THR A 44 -0.73 5.50 -2.61
C THR A 44 -0.44 5.77 -1.14
N ILE A 45 0.82 5.61 -0.74
CA ILE A 45 1.30 5.88 0.62
C ILE A 45 2.57 6.73 0.57
N LYS A 46 2.99 7.27 1.70
CA LYS A 46 4.28 7.96 1.81
C LYS A 46 5.38 7.01 2.24
N GLN A 47 6.60 7.34 1.88
CA GLN A 47 7.78 6.65 2.37
C GLN A 47 7.77 6.62 3.91
N GLY A 48 7.96 5.42 4.48
CA GLY A 48 7.92 5.17 5.92
C GLY A 48 6.52 4.90 6.50
N GLU A 49 5.43 5.14 5.74
CA GLU A 49 4.08 4.72 6.16
C GLU A 49 3.90 3.22 5.94
N SER A 50 3.08 2.60 6.79
CA SER A 50 2.79 1.17 6.70
C SER A 50 1.42 0.93 6.10
N LEU A 51 1.34 -0.01 5.16
CA LEU A 51 0.11 -0.53 4.57
C LEU A 51 -0.02 -2.00 4.93
N THR A 52 -1.09 -2.38 5.64
CA THR A 52 -1.40 -3.79 5.91
C THR A 52 -2.42 -4.30 4.91
N ILE A 53 -2.13 -5.44 4.30
CA ILE A 53 -2.94 -6.10 3.28
C ILE A 53 -3.30 -7.48 3.82
N ASN A 54 -4.59 -7.82 3.78
CA ASN A 54 -5.08 -9.14 4.19
C ASN A 54 -5.52 -9.93 2.96
N ALA A 55 -5.17 -11.22 2.94
CA ALA A 55 -5.62 -12.15 1.93
C ALA A 55 -6.72 -13.06 2.49
N SER A 56 -7.80 -13.21 1.77
CA SER A 56 -8.79 -14.25 1.98
C SER A 56 -8.70 -15.29 0.87
N VAL A 57 -8.79 -16.57 1.21
CA VAL A 57 -8.71 -17.67 0.26
C VAL A 57 -10.01 -18.44 0.24
N THR A 58 -10.46 -18.81 -0.95
CA THR A 58 -11.60 -19.73 -1.12
C THR A 58 -11.23 -20.89 -2.03
N LEU A 59 -11.77 -22.05 -1.71
CA LEU A 59 -11.69 -23.27 -2.54
C LEU A 59 -13.10 -23.72 -2.86
N GLY A 60 -13.49 -23.70 -4.12
CA GLY A 60 -14.85 -24.01 -4.54
C GLY A 60 -15.91 -23.08 -3.93
N GLY A 61 -15.57 -21.82 -3.70
CA GLY A 61 -16.45 -20.82 -3.09
C GLY A 61 -16.61 -20.91 -1.57
N LYS A 62 -15.90 -21.84 -0.89
CA LYS A 62 -15.87 -21.95 0.56
C LYS A 62 -14.55 -21.40 1.10
N SER A 63 -14.58 -20.81 2.30
CA SER A 63 -13.38 -20.35 2.99
C SER A 63 -12.35 -21.48 3.11
N TYR A 64 -11.09 -21.15 2.82
CA TYR A 64 -9.94 -22.05 2.88
C TYR A 64 -8.83 -21.44 3.73
N ASP A 65 -7.92 -22.27 4.24
CA ASP A 65 -6.78 -21.83 5.03
C ASP A 65 -5.89 -20.85 4.21
N ASN A 66 -5.61 -19.70 4.78
CA ASN A 66 -4.79 -18.64 4.19
C ASN A 66 -3.42 -18.47 4.88
N SER A 67 -3.08 -19.32 5.85
CA SER A 67 -1.81 -19.26 6.58
C SER A 67 -0.60 -19.54 5.68
N GLY A 68 -0.79 -20.29 4.60
CA GLY A 68 0.22 -20.62 3.60
C GLY A 68 0.37 -19.61 2.47
N VAL A 69 -0.37 -18.50 2.47
CA VAL A 69 -0.24 -17.46 1.43
C VAL A 69 1.18 -16.88 1.48
N GLN A 70 1.85 -16.90 0.33
CA GLN A 70 3.19 -16.36 0.13
C GLN A 70 3.10 -14.92 -0.37
N TRP A 71 3.76 -14.00 0.34
CA TRP A 71 3.83 -12.60 -0.04
C TRP A 71 5.17 -12.27 -0.68
N SER A 72 5.14 -11.56 -1.80
CA SER A 72 6.34 -11.04 -2.44
C SER A 72 6.16 -9.56 -2.80
N VAL A 73 7.29 -8.84 -2.82
CA VAL A 73 7.39 -7.45 -3.27
C VAL A 73 8.37 -7.41 -4.44
N ASN A 74 7.92 -6.97 -5.60
CA ASN A 74 8.70 -6.96 -6.85
C ASN A 74 9.34 -8.33 -7.17
N ASP A 75 8.59 -9.40 -6.89
CA ASP A 75 8.97 -10.82 -7.01
C ASP A 75 9.93 -11.36 -5.94
N ASP A 76 10.44 -10.53 -5.04
CA ASP A 76 11.21 -10.98 -3.88
C ASP A 76 10.27 -11.52 -2.79
N LEU A 77 10.50 -12.76 -2.36
CA LEU A 77 9.69 -13.39 -1.30
C LEU A 77 9.96 -12.72 0.05
N MET A 78 8.91 -12.28 0.73
CA MET A 78 8.97 -11.60 2.02
C MET A 78 8.62 -12.54 3.17
N GLN A 79 7.40 -13.07 3.17
CA GLN A 79 6.89 -13.91 4.26
C GLN A 79 5.71 -14.77 3.81
N ASN A 80 5.28 -15.69 4.67
CA ASN A 80 4.02 -16.41 4.55
C ASN A 80 3.04 -15.93 5.61
N GLY A 81 1.74 -16.02 5.34
CA GLY A 81 0.68 -15.71 6.30
C GLY A 81 -0.56 -15.10 5.68
N ALA A 82 -1.59 -14.96 6.49
CA ALA A 82 -2.88 -14.39 6.08
C ALA A 82 -2.83 -12.88 5.77
N SER A 83 -1.78 -12.20 6.23
CA SER A 83 -1.60 -10.75 6.02
C SER A 83 -0.13 -10.40 5.81
N TYR A 84 0.11 -9.26 5.17
CA TYR A 84 1.43 -8.68 4.99
C TYR A 84 1.38 -7.17 5.30
N THR A 85 2.35 -6.68 6.08
CA THR A 85 2.52 -5.25 6.33
C THR A 85 3.73 -4.74 5.55
N PHE A 86 3.46 -3.91 4.56
CA PHE A 86 4.45 -3.27 3.72
C PHE A 86 4.83 -1.90 4.30
N THR A 87 6.12 -1.67 4.56
CA THR A 87 6.67 -0.39 5.03
C THR A 87 7.86 -0.01 4.15
N PRO A 88 7.66 0.81 3.11
CA PRO A 88 8.71 1.18 2.17
C PRO A 88 9.70 2.17 2.79
N ASN A 89 10.99 1.97 2.51
CA ASN A 89 12.07 2.89 2.88
C ASN A 89 12.54 3.78 1.71
N ALA A 90 11.95 3.62 0.52
CA ALA A 90 12.24 4.42 -0.67
C ALA A 90 10.95 4.73 -1.44
N THR A 91 10.96 5.81 -2.22
CA THR A 91 9.89 6.17 -3.14
C THR A 91 9.92 5.28 -4.39
N GLY A 92 8.78 5.12 -5.05
CA GLY A 92 8.66 4.33 -6.28
C GLY A 92 7.39 3.49 -6.32
N ASP A 93 7.29 2.67 -7.34
CA ASP A 93 6.16 1.76 -7.56
C ASP A 93 6.55 0.34 -7.12
N TYR A 94 5.71 -0.27 -6.31
CA TYR A 94 5.92 -1.59 -5.76
C TYR A 94 4.76 -2.50 -6.13
N ARG A 95 5.08 -3.64 -6.72
CA ARG A 95 4.10 -4.70 -6.96
C ARG A 95 4.11 -5.67 -5.78
N ILE A 96 2.99 -5.74 -5.06
CA ILE A 96 2.80 -6.69 -3.97
C ILE A 96 1.93 -7.82 -4.47
N LYS A 97 2.40 -9.06 -4.33
CA LYS A 97 1.72 -10.25 -4.78
C LYS A 97 1.51 -11.24 -3.64
N ALA A 98 0.30 -11.75 -3.54
CA ALA A 98 -0.08 -12.85 -2.67
C ALA A 98 -0.31 -14.10 -3.54
N GLY A 99 0.39 -15.18 -3.27
CA GLY A 99 0.29 -16.44 -4.02
C GLY A 99 0.09 -17.63 -3.11
N LEU A 100 -0.60 -18.64 -3.59
CA LEU A 100 -0.83 -19.90 -2.86
C LEU A 100 -0.87 -21.06 -3.83
N GLU A 101 -0.22 -22.17 -3.45
CA GLU A 101 -0.34 -23.43 -4.16
C GLU A 101 -1.24 -24.39 -3.37
N VAL A 102 -2.26 -24.91 -4.02
CA VAL A 102 -3.17 -25.92 -3.45
C VAL A 102 -3.32 -27.07 -4.44
N ASN A 103 -3.04 -28.28 -3.99
CA ASN A 103 -3.13 -29.49 -4.81
C ASN A 103 -2.39 -29.40 -6.16
N GLY A 104 -1.19 -28.81 -6.18
CA GLY A 104 -0.37 -28.64 -7.37
C GLY A 104 -0.84 -27.52 -8.32
N THR A 105 -1.81 -26.72 -7.92
CA THR A 105 -2.27 -25.54 -8.67
C THR A 105 -1.88 -24.27 -7.94
N TYR A 106 -1.06 -23.44 -8.61
CA TYR A 106 -0.69 -22.12 -8.10
C TYR A 106 -1.71 -21.07 -8.55
N THR A 107 -2.10 -20.21 -7.64
CA THR A 107 -2.92 -19.02 -7.91
C THR A 107 -2.32 -17.81 -7.22
N SER A 108 -2.52 -16.62 -7.78
CA SER A 108 -2.06 -15.38 -7.17
C SER A 108 -2.97 -14.21 -7.47
N GLN A 109 -2.89 -13.21 -6.61
CA GLN A 109 -3.48 -11.87 -6.77
C GLN A 109 -2.41 -10.84 -6.46
N GLU A 110 -2.43 -9.71 -7.17
CA GLU A 110 -1.47 -8.64 -6.97
C GLU A 110 -2.13 -7.27 -6.93
N LEU A 111 -1.43 -6.30 -6.33
CA LEU A 111 -1.78 -4.90 -6.33
C LEU A 111 -0.52 -4.03 -6.48
N MET A 112 -0.71 -2.80 -6.95
CA MET A 112 0.35 -1.78 -7.02
C MET A 112 0.25 -0.83 -5.84
N VAL A 113 1.42 -0.48 -5.27
CA VAL A 113 1.55 0.53 -4.23
C VAL A 113 2.51 1.62 -4.73
N HIS A 114 2.00 2.83 -4.85
CA HIS A 114 2.75 4.01 -5.25
C HIS A 114 3.28 4.72 -4.00
N VAL A 115 4.59 4.74 -3.83
CA VAL A 115 5.24 5.36 -2.67
C VAL A 115 5.77 6.73 -3.02
N GLN A 116 5.22 7.75 -2.39
CA GLN A 116 5.60 9.15 -2.58
C GLN A 116 6.54 9.63 -1.48
N ALA A 117 7.32 10.67 -1.78
CA ALA A 117 8.12 11.34 -0.76
C ALA A 117 7.21 11.96 0.32
N PRO A 118 7.64 11.98 1.58
CA PRO A 118 6.93 12.73 2.61
C PRO A 118 6.91 14.22 2.26
N ALA A 119 5.83 14.91 2.67
CA ALA A 119 5.72 16.36 2.41
C ALA A 119 6.84 17.13 3.10
N THR A 120 7.46 18.08 2.38
CA THR A 120 8.36 19.05 2.97
C THR A 120 7.55 20.04 3.82
N THR A 121 7.99 20.28 5.05
CA THR A 121 7.43 21.32 5.91
C THR A 121 8.51 22.30 6.32
N VAL A 122 8.17 23.58 6.40
CA VAL A 122 9.08 24.66 6.78
C VAL A 122 8.44 25.44 7.91
N SER A 123 9.20 25.72 8.96
CA SER A 123 8.86 26.69 9.99
C SER A 123 10.01 27.65 10.19
N ILE A 124 9.67 28.91 10.49
CA ILE A 124 10.66 29.98 10.71
C ILE A 124 10.71 30.29 12.18
N THR A 125 11.92 30.37 12.74
CA THR A 125 12.19 30.89 14.08
C THR A 125 13.11 32.12 13.99
N GLY A 126 12.87 33.06 14.90
CA GLY A 126 13.60 34.31 14.99
C GLY A 126 12.92 35.24 15.99
N VAL A 127 13.42 36.47 16.09
CA VAL A 127 12.81 37.51 16.91
C VAL A 127 11.53 38.04 16.27
N SER A 128 10.50 38.31 17.05
CA SER A 128 9.24 38.89 16.60
C SER A 128 9.33 40.44 16.41
N SER A 129 10.35 41.07 16.97
CA SER A 129 10.62 42.50 16.82
C SER A 129 12.08 42.80 17.04
N MET A 130 12.59 43.82 16.36
CA MET A 130 13.95 44.33 16.52
C MET A 130 14.00 45.84 16.24
N PRO A 131 14.97 46.59 16.82
CA PRO A 131 15.18 48.00 16.47
C PRO A 131 15.55 48.19 15.00
N ALA A 132 15.11 49.26 14.37
CA ALA A 132 15.55 49.63 13.03
C ALA A 132 17.09 49.81 12.98
N GLY A 133 17.72 49.37 11.92
CA GLY A 133 19.18 49.31 11.78
C GLY A 133 19.87 48.14 12.46
N SER A 134 19.14 47.31 13.22
CA SER A 134 19.68 46.11 13.82
C SER A 134 19.68 44.93 12.85
N THR A 135 20.47 43.90 13.18
CA THR A 135 20.51 42.64 12.46
C THR A 135 20.05 41.49 13.36
N THR A 136 19.29 40.57 12.83
CA THR A 136 18.87 39.37 13.53
C THR A 136 19.17 38.11 12.70
N THR A 137 19.28 36.96 13.35
CA THR A 137 19.36 35.70 12.69
C THR A 137 17.95 35.09 12.59
N LEU A 138 17.55 34.70 11.40
CA LEU A 138 16.36 33.89 11.14
C LEU A 138 16.81 32.47 10.86
N GLN A 139 16.08 31.50 11.37
CA GLN A 139 16.34 30.09 11.15
C GLN A 139 15.12 29.42 10.52
N ALA A 140 15.34 28.67 9.45
CA ALA A 140 14.38 27.77 8.87
C ALA A 140 14.56 26.36 9.47
N ASN A 141 13.48 25.81 9.99
CA ASN A 141 13.44 24.39 10.39
C ASN A 141 12.68 23.63 9.28
N VAL A 142 13.42 22.86 8.49
CA VAL A 142 12.89 22.15 7.33
C VAL A 142 12.87 20.67 7.63
N SER A 143 11.70 20.03 7.49
CA SER A 143 11.57 18.56 7.53
C SER A 143 11.40 18.04 6.12
N ASN A 144 12.07 16.93 5.81
CA ASN A 144 12.08 16.30 4.48
C ASN A 144 12.46 17.28 3.36
N PRO A 145 13.68 17.87 3.40
CA PRO A 145 14.09 18.85 2.42
C PRO A 145 14.19 18.21 1.02
N SER A 146 13.66 18.92 0.01
CA SER A 146 13.74 18.51 -1.40
C SER A 146 14.64 19.41 -2.23
N GLY A 147 15.37 20.34 -1.61
CA GLY A 147 16.27 21.29 -2.23
C GLY A 147 16.82 22.28 -1.20
N ASP A 148 17.51 23.33 -1.69
CA ASP A 148 18.10 24.37 -0.86
C ASP A 148 17.01 25.30 -0.29
N THR A 149 17.22 25.73 0.96
CA THR A 149 16.35 26.74 1.60
C THR A 149 16.67 28.10 1.02
N THR A 150 15.66 28.76 0.46
CA THR A 150 15.76 30.15 -0.06
C THR A 150 14.82 31.06 0.70
N TRP A 151 15.28 32.31 0.94
CA TRP A 151 14.56 33.32 1.67
C TRP A 151 14.30 34.54 0.78
N THR A 152 13.09 35.06 0.89
CA THR A 152 12.70 36.35 0.27
C THR A 152 11.85 37.15 1.26
N CYS A 153 11.81 38.45 1.12
CA CYS A 153 10.97 39.36 1.91
C CYS A 153 10.14 40.23 0.97
N ALA A 154 8.81 40.12 1.07
CA ALA A 154 7.90 40.88 0.21
C ALA A 154 8.07 42.40 0.37
N GLN A 155 8.34 42.87 1.60
CA GLN A 155 8.54 44.30 1.94
C GLN A 155 9.96 44.78 1.64
N LYS A 156 10.88 43.84 1.34
CA LYS A 156 12.28 44.13 0.95
C LYS A 156 12.67 43.29 -0.27
N PRO A 157 12.09 43.54 -1.45
CA PRO A 157 12.18 42.65 -2.60
C PRO A 157 13.59 42.46 -3.16
N GLN A 158 14.53 43.35 -2.83
CA GLN A 158 15.93 43.18 -3.19
C GLN A 158 16.73 42.28 -2.22
N TRP A 159 16.15 41.92 -1.09
CA TRP A 159 16.80 41.03 -0.15
C TRP A 159 16.43 39.57 -0.46
N SER A 160 17.45 38.76 -0.59
CA SER A 160 17.33 37.31 -0.66
C SER A 160 18.52 36.67 0.02
N ALA A 161 18.33 35.44 0.51
CA ALA A 161 19.39 34.66 1.12
C ALA A 161 19.15 33.16 0.91
N THR A 162 20.17 32.35 1.13
CA THR A 162 20.10 30.88 1.03
C THR A 162 20.70 30.23 2.28
N GLY A 163 20.19 29.06 2.61
CA GLY A 163 20.63 28.29 3.79
C GLY A 163 19.63 28.36 4.93
N ASP A 164 19.84 27.51 5.92
CA ASP A 164 18.89 27.33 7.03
C ASP A 164 18.99 28.45 8.07
N ASN A 165 20.11 29.15 8.14
CA ASN A 165 20.32 30.30 9.01
C ASN A 165 20.76 31.51 8.18
N VAL A 166 20.02 32.62 8.28
CA VAL A 166 20.29 33.81 7.51
C VAL A 166 20.25 35.05 8.40
N GLN A 167 21.03 36.08 8.00
CA GLN A 167 21.00 37.39 8.65
C GLN A 167 19.98 38.28 7.94
N PHE A 168 19.09 38.87 8.71
CA PHE A 168 18.12 39.84 8.26
C PHE A 168 18.28 41.15 8.98
N SER A 169 18.25 42.26 8.23
CA SER A 169 18.26 43.63 8.76
C SER A 169 17.20 44.50 8.07
N ALA A 170 16.62 45.42 8.79
CA ALA A 170 15.70 46.41 8.26
C ALA A 170 16.06 47.79 8.83
N ASP A 171 16.27 48.77 7.93
CA ASP A 171 16.70 50.11 8.28
C ASP A 171 15.53 51.05 8.63
N THR A 172 14.31 50.63 8.30
CA THR A 172 13.08 51.40 8.55
C THR A 172 12.14 50.60 9.46
N VAL A 173 11.31 51.32 10.19
CA VAL A 173 10.24 50.71 11.02
C VAL A 173 9.14 50.20 10.10
N GLY A 174 8.72 48.94 10.32
CA GLY A 174 7.68 48.31 9.52
C GLY A 174 7.48 46.83 9.91
N SER A 175 6.58 46.16 9.21
CA SER A 175 6.40 44.71 9.27
C SER A 175 7.03 44.06 8.04
N TYR A 176 7.82 43.02 8.22
CA TYR A 176 8.60 42.36 7.19
C TYR A 176 8.29 40.89 7.13
#